data_3ec8d356e7a6ca2e42b1a5e57558d71d
#
_entry.id   3ec8d356e7a6ca2e42b1a5e57558d71d
#
_cell.length_a   1.000
_cell.length_b   1.000
_cell.length_c   1.000
_cell.angle_alpha   90.00
_cell.angle_beta   90.00
_cell.angle_gamma   90.00
#
_symmetry.space_group_name_H-M   'P 1'
#
loop_
_entity.id
_entity.type
_entity.pdbx_description
1 polymer ?
#
loop_
_entity_poly.entity_id
_entity_poly.type
_entity_poly.pdbx_seq_one_letter_code
_entity_poly.pdbx_strand_id
1 'polypeptide(L)'
;MKEKGNRIKGMDGLRGIAIIGITLFHMFPNVFKGGYLGVVLFFVLTGFLMVITNKKKMENREFSAIKFYISRIKRLYPPLLVMVFTTLGVYFFLANDSLRGMKMQVLSIFAGFNNFWQISQSLDYFTRIANTSPFSHLWFLSIEMQFYLIFPLLLFGLYKLEEKKGKSNTIKAMLGVTVVFALIMPILYLCKVNVTRLYYGTDTRIYALFAGMLLGWIYTKEEETKKNFYISLSLIGILAVSYFIFAGKMPIVYLLVLALTTILSMFLIEKTASSSISLDVPVLDWIGKHSYEIYLWQYPVIYLFQYKDWNKHFIMYLFEFVILIALVVWTNYFLKVFKYKQIKPKFQKAVLACGIVGFVFQATGFVALATSKDVDSSALQKRIAENEEAIKNKKKNAKSDGKMEKAKNVDYSPSGNSQKVSDKGLFCLGDSVMLSAYTNIQAIYPDATVDAAVSRQMSQAPDVLRWYESKGAVHNTVVMSLGTNGVLDESTVEQTLEMIGSDKSIFWVNVYAPGVEWEASNNEYLQELAKKHSNITLIDWNSYISQHTDLLEEDGIHPMEPGADAYAHLIQEKINEVMQKQKEIEEKANK
;
A
#
# COMPACT_ATOMS: atom_id res chain seq x y z
N MET A 1 -45.64 -12.22 -1.96
CA MET A 1 -44.51 -12.61 -2.83
C MET A 1 -43.81 -11.31 -3.24
N LYS A 2 -42.64 -10.96 -2.66
CA LYS A 2 -41.84 -9.85 -3.17
C LYS A 2 -41.25 -10.29 -4.52
N GLU A 3 -41.51 -9.54 -5.57
CA GLU A 3 -40.89 -9.72 -6.88
C GLU A 3 -39.41 -9.98 -6.69
N LYS A 4 -38.91 -11.13 -7.16
CA LYS A 4 -37.49 -11.36 -7.35
C LYS A 4 -37.05 -10.36 -8.42
N GLY A 5 -36.58 -9.19 -7.99
CA GLY A 5 -35.99 -8.22 -8.90
C GLY A 5 -34.97 -8.94 -9.79
N ASN A 6 -34.92 -8.55 -11.05
CA ASN A 6 -34.11 -9.12 -12.15
C ASN A 6 -32.64 -9.17 -11.77
N ARG A 7 -32.23 -10.20 -11.00
CA ARG A 7 -30.83 -10.42 -10.60
C ARG A 7 -30.10 -10.98 -11.80
N ILE A 8 -29.04 -10.31 -12.22
CA ILE A 8 -28.20 -10.79 -13.30
C ILE A 8 -27.40 -11.98 -12.77
N LYS A 9 -27.50 -13.12 -13.46
CA LYS A 9 -26.80 -14.36 -13.12
C LYS A 9 -25.27 -14.20 -13.20
N GLY A 10 -24.54 -14.90 -12.37
CA GLY A 10 -23.08 -14.97 -12.40
C GLY A 10 -22.37 -13.79 -11.73
N MET A 11 -23.08 -12.72 -11.34
CA MET A 11 -22.43 -11.54 -10.74
C MET A 11 -21.92 -11.79 -9.32
N ASP A 12 -22.56 -12.66 -8.55
CA ASP A 12 -22.04 -13.05 -7.25
C ASP A 12 -20.86 -13.98 -7.38
N GLY A 13 -20.86 -14.89 -8.39
CA GLY A 13 -19.69 -15.69 -8.73
C GLY A 13 -18.46 -14.85 -9.06
N LEU A 14 -18.62 -13.78 -9.85
CA LEU A 14 -17.53 -12.84 -10.16
C LEU A 14 -17.02 -12.10 -8.92
N ARG A 15 -17.92 -11.67 -8.03
CA ARG A 15 -17.51 -11.08 -6.74
C ARG A 15 -16.73 -12.08 -5.89
N GLY A 16 -17.17 -13.36 -5.90
CA GLY A 16 -16.45 -14.45 -5.23
C GLY A 16 -15.03 -14.61 -5.74
N ILE A 17 -14.84 -14.64 -7.05
CA ILE A 17 -13.50 -14.75 -7.68
C ILE A 17 -12.63 -13.55 -7.33
N ALA A 18 -13.18 -12.33 -7.39
CA ALA A 18 -12.44 -11.12 -7.06
C ALA A 18 -11.97 -11.10 -5.61
N ILE A 19 -12.85 -11.44 -4.64
CA ILE A 19 -12.49 -11.43 -3.21
C ILE A 19 -11.51 -12.56 -2.86
N ILE A 20 -11.60 -13.72 -3.50
CA ILE A 20 -10.62 -14.79 -3.33
C ILE A 20 -9.23 -14.30 -3.75
N GLY A 21 -9.10 -13.66 -4.93
CA GLY A 21 -7.82 -13.13 -5.39
C GLY A 21 -7.23 -12.10 -4.42
N ILE A 22 -8.05 -11.18 -3.89
CA ILE A 22 -7.62 -10.16 -2.93
C ILE A 22 -7.20 -10.80 -1.61
N THR A 23 -7.96 -11.78 -1.10
CA THR A 23 -7.63 -12.46 0.16
C THR A 23 -6.32 -13.24 0.04
N LEU A 24 -6.14 -13.98 -1.07
CA LEU A 24 -4.91 -14.73 -1.34
C LEU A 24 -3.69 -13.79 -1.49
N PHE A 25 -3.87 -12.61 -2.08
CA PHE A 25 -2.82 -11.61 -2.15
C PHE A 25 -2.38 -11.13 -0.76
N HIS A 26 -3.30 -10.92 0.17
CA HIS A 26 -2.96 -10.49 1.52
C HIS A 26 -2.37 -11.63 2.36
N MET A 27 -2.81 -12.89 2.17
CA MET A 27 -2.27 -14.04 2.88
C MET A 27 -0.91 -14.49 2.33
N PHE A 28 -0.73 -14.47 1.01
CA PHE A 28 0.44 -15.00 0.31
C PHE A 28 0.96 -14.01 -0.75
N PRO A 29 1.44 -12.82 -0.37
CA PRO A 29 1.80 -11.74 -1.30
C PRO A 29 2.92 -12.13 -2.27
N ASN A 30 3.82 -13.02 -1.84
CA ASN A 30 4.93 -13.52 -2.67
C ASN A 30 4.48 -14.53 -3.75
N VAL A 31 3.34 -15.20 -3.55
CA VAL A 31 2.77 -16.16 -4.51
C VAL A 31 1.74 -15.47 -5.40
N PHE A 32 0.72 -14.85 -4.80
CA PHE A 32 -0.37 -14.18 -5.51
C PHE A 32 -0.10 -12.68 -5.71
N LYS A 33 1.06 -12.35 -6.26
CA LYS A 33 1.61 -10.97 -6.40
C LYS A 33 0.66 -9.97 -7.05
N GLY A 34 -0.24 -10.43 -7.92
CA GLY A 34 -1.20 -9.63 -8.67
C GLY A 34 -2.65 -9.77 -8.19
N GLY A 35 -2.93 -10.43 -7.05
CA GLY A 35 -4.30 -10.64 -6.57
C GLY A 35 -5.07 -9.35 -6.27
N TYR A 36 -4.35 -8.23 -6.05
CA TYR A 36 -4.93 -6.88 -5.96
C TYR A 36 -5.68 -6.44 -7.23
N LEU A 37 -5.44 -7.07 -8.38
CA LEU A 37 -6.19 -6.83 -9.61
C LEU A 37 -7.69 -7.18 -9.47
N GLY A 38 -8.04 -8.03 -8.50
CA GLY A 38 -9.44 -8.27 -8.11
C GLY A 38 -10.20 -7.01 -7.69
N VAL A 39 -9.49 -5.99 -7.17
CA VAL A 39 -10.08 -4.67 -6.85
C VAL A 39 -10.61 -3.97 -8.10
N VAL A 40 -9.89 -4.10 -9.24
CA VAL A 40 -10.33 -3.51 -10.52
C VAL A 40 -11.64 -4.15 -10.96
N LEU A 41 -11.76 -5.48 -10.87
CA LEU A 41 -13.00 -6.18 -11.18
C LEU A 41 -14.16 -5.71 -10.28
N PHE A 42 -13.91 -5.48 -8.98
CA PHE A 42 -14.93 -4.91 -8.08
C PHE A 42 -15.38 -3.52 -8.49
N PHE A 43 -14.48 -2.63 -8.89
CA PHE A 43 -14.84 -1.29 -9.35
C PHE A 43 -15.71 -1.34 -10.61
N VAL A 44 -15.33 -2.17 -11.60
CA VAL A 44 -16.13 -2.32 -12.83
C VAL A 44 -17.49 -2.92 -12.52
N LEU A 45 -17.57 -3.95 -11.68
CA LEU A 45 -18.83 -4.55 -11.21
C LEU A 45 -19.71 -3.53 -10.50
N THR A 46 -19.14 -2.72 -9.62
CA THR A 46 -19.88 -1.68 -8.90
C THR A 46 -20.48 -0.67 -9.89
N GLY A 47 -19.67 -0.11 -10.80
CA GLY A 47 -20.15 0.83 -11.82
C GLY A 47 -21.27 0.24 -12.68
N PHE A 48 -21.10 -0.99 -13.17
CA PHE A 48 -22.07 -1.72 -13.97
C PHE A 48 -23.41 -1.90 -13.24
N LEU A 49 -23.38 -2.49 -12.04
CA LEU A 49 -24.58 -2.78 -11.28
C LEU A 49 -25.31 -1.52 -10.80
N MET A 50 -24.56 -0.44 -10.57
CA MET A 50 -25.16 0.85 -10.20
C MET A 50 -26.02 1.41 -11.34
N VAL A 51 -25.54 1.34 -12.58
CA VAL A 51 -26.33 1.77 -13.74
C VAL A 51 -27.51 0.84 -13.98
N ILE A 52 -27.28 -0.47 -14.06
CA ILE A 52 -28.34 -1.47 -14.33
C ILE A 52 -29.50 -1.35 -13.34
N THR A 53 -29.20 -1.12 -12.05
CA THR A 53 -30.25 -1.05 -11.01
C THR A 53 -30.96 0.28 -10.93
N ASN A 54 -30.39 1.37 -11.45
CA ASN A 54 -30.92 2.71 -11.25
C ASN A 54 -31.32 3.44 -12.55
N LYS A 55 -30.76 3.08 -13.74
CA LYS A 55 -31.12 3.70 -15.00
C LYS A 55 -32.63 3.56 -15.27
N LYS A 56 -33.18 2.35 -15.17
CA LYS A 56 -34.62 2.11 -15.37
C LYS A 56 -35.50 2.91 -14.40
N LYS A 57 -35.07 3.08 -13.15
CA LYS A 57 -35.79 3.91 -12.17
C LYS A 57 -35.75 5.40 -12.56
N MET A 58 -34.63 5.84 -13.15
CA MET A 58 -34.50 7.22 -13.66
C MET A 58 -35.46 7.44 -14.85
N GLU A 59 -35.50 6.50 -15.81
CA GLU A 59 -36.39 6.53 -16.98
C GLU A 59 -37.85 6.58 -16.54
N ASN A 60 -38.23 5.79 -15.54
CA ASN A 60 -39.60 5.75 -14.97
C ASN A 60 -39.90 6.92 -14.02
N ARG A 61 -38.96 7.86 -13.78
CA ARG A 61 -39.08 8.96 -12.80
C ARG A 61 -39.29 8.49 -11.34
N GLU A 62 -38.83 7.27 -11.04
CA GLU A 62 -38.94 6.64 -9.71
C GLU A 62 -37.62 6.78 -8.90
N PHE A 63 -36.56 7.29 -9.52
CA PHE A 63 -35.26 7.43 -8.87
C PHE A 63 -35.31 8.55 -7.81
N SER A 64 -34.89 8.23 -6.60
CA SER A 64 -34.71 9.18 -5.51
C SER A 64 -33.30 9.09 -4.94
N ALA A 65 -32.54 10.19 -5.03
CA ALA A 65 -31.19 10.28 -4.49
C ALA A 65 -31.16 10.02 -2.98
N ILE A 66 -32.15 10.52 -2.23
CA ILE A 66 -32.23 10.30 -0.77
C ILE A 66 -32.41 8.81 -0.46
N LYS A 67 -33.37 8.13 -1.13
CA LYS A 67 -33.57 6.68 -0.95
C LYS A 67 -32.31 5.90 -1.35
N PHE A 68 -31.62 6.35 -2.38
CA PHE A 68 -30.36 5.77 -2.82
C PHE A 68 -29.31 5.87 -1.71
N TYR A 69 -29.02 7.07 -1.17
CA TYR A 69 -28.03 7.25 -0.09
C TYR A 69 -28.39 6.44 1.15
N ILE A 70 -29.64 6.50 1.61
CA ILE A 70 -30.09 5.71 2.77
C ILE A 70 -29.85 4.21 2.54
N SER A 71 -30.07 3.71 1.32
CA SER A 71 -29.84 2.30 1.01
C SER A 71 -28.35 1.93 1.06
N ARG A 72 -27.46 2.82 0.65
CA ARG A 72 -26.00 2.62 0.73
C ARG A 72 -25.53 2.66 2.17
N ILE A 73 -25.93 3.67 2.93
CA ILE A 73 -25.59 3.78 4.36
C ILE A 73 -26.06 2.52 5.11
N LYS A 74 -27.28 2.09 4.94
CA LYS A 74 -27.83 0.88 5.59
C LYS A 74 -27.11 -0.42 5.18
N ARG A 75 -26.47 -0.44 4.02
CA ARG A 75 -25.71 -1.60 3.55
C ARG A 75 -24.27 -1.59 4.05
N LEU A 76 -23.60 -0.44 4.02
CA LEU A 76 -22.15 -0.35 4.27
C LEU A 76 -21.83 -0.17 5.75
N TYR A 77 -22.48 0.77 6.42
CA TYR A 77 -22.07 1.18 7.77
C TYR A 77 -22.29 0.12 8.87
N PRO A 78 -23.40 -0.65 8.92
CA PRO A 78 -23.57 -1.59 10.02
C PRO A 78 -22.47 -2.67 10.09
N PRO A 79 -22.11 -3.39 9.00
CA PRO A 79 -21.00 -4.34 9.05
C PRO A 79 -19.65 -3.66 9.30
N LEU A 80 -19.44 -2.45 8.74
CA LEU A 80 -18.21 -1.67 8.93
C LEU A 80 -18.02 -1.30 10.41
N LEU A 81 -19.05 -0.78 11.08
CA LEU A 81 -19.03 -0.48 12.51
C LEU A 81 -18.68 -1.72 13.35
N VAL A 82 -19.35 -2.84 13.04
CA VAL A 82 -19.11 -4.10 13.76
C VAL A 82 -17.64 -4.52 13.58
N MET A 83 -17.12 -4.51 12.37
CA MET A 83 -15.75 -4.91 12.11
C MET A 83 -14.75 -3.97 12.79
N VAL A 84 -14.86 -2.65 12.60
CA VAL A 84 -13.89 -1.68 13.14
C VAL A 84 -13.83 -1.76 14.66
N PHE A 85 -14.97 -1.63 15.35
CA PHE A 85 -14.94 -1.61 16.81
C PHE A 85 -14.63 -2.97 17.44
N THR A 86 -15.00 -4.08 16.81
CA THR A 86 -14.59 -5.41 17.29
C THR A 86 -13.09 -5.61 17.09
N THR A 87 -12.53 -5.20 15.95
CA THR A 87 -11.08 -5.25 15.74
C THR A 87 -10.35 -4.45 16.81
N LEU A 88 -10.75 -3.19 17.05
CA LEU A 88 -10.15 -2.36 18.10
C LEU A 88 -10.25 -3.02 19.47
N GLY A 89 -11.41 -3.64 19.79
CA GLY A 89 -11.61 -4.34 21.07
C GLY A 89 -10.73 -5.58 21.23
N VAL A 90 -10.54 -6.37 20.16
CA VAL A 90 -9.62 -7.52 20.17
C VAL A 90 -8.17 -7.07 20.26
N TYR A 91 -7.79 -6.05 19.51
CA TYR A 91 -6.42 -5.52 19.49
C TYR A 91 -6.04 -4.83 20.79
N PHE A 92 -7.00 -4.25 21.51
CA PHE A 92 -6.75 -3.70 22.86
C PHE A 92 -6.13 -4.73 23.80
N PHE A 93 -6.54 -5.99 23.70
CA PHE A 93 -5.99 -7.07 24.53
C PHE A 93 -4.78 -7.78 23.92
N LEU A 94 -4.75 -7.89 22.59
CA LEU A 94 -3.75 -8.72 21.91
C LEU A 94 -2.61 -7.93 21.28
N ALA A 95 -2.85 -6.69 20.89
CA ALA A 95 -1.92 -5.89 20.08
C ALA A 95 -2.08 -4.38 20.35
N ASN A 96 -2.08 -3.98 21.62
CA ASN A 96 -2.40 -2.61 22.02
C ASN A 96 -1.50 -1.55 21.38
N ASP A 97 -0.22 -1.86 21.18
CA ASP A 97 0.73 -0.93 20.56
C ASP A 97 0.37 -0.59 19.11
N SER A 98 -0.29 -1.50 18.38
CA SER A 98 -0.76 -1.26 17.01
C SER A 98 -1.96 -0.31 16.93
N LEU A 99 -2.53 0.12 18.07
CA LEU A 99 -3.66 1.05 18.12
C LEU A 99 -3.24 2.53 18.18
N ARG A 100 -1.95 2.83 18.24
CA ARG A 100 -1.46 4.22 18.23
C ARG A 100 -1.85 4.92 16.92
N GLY A 101 -2.29 6.17 17.01
CA GLY A 101 -2.69 6.97 15.85
C GLY A 101 -3.98 6.54 15.15
N MET A 102 -4.75 5.57 15.70
CA MET A 102 -5.93 5.03 15.05
C MET A 102 -7.11 6.01 14.98
N LYS A 103 -7.19 7.04 15.83
CA LYS A 103 -8.33 7.98 15.86
C LYS A 103 -8.58 8.64 14.52
N MET A 104 -7.55 9.22 13.91
CA MET A 104 -7.67 9.90 12.63
C MET A 104 -7.94 8.92 11.49
N GLN A 105 -7.36 7.73 11.53
CA GLN A 105 -7.67 6.69 10.55
C GLN A 105 -9.12 6.24 10.64
N VAL A 106 -9.62 5.93 11.84
CA VAL A 106 -11.02 5.52 12.05
C VAL A 106 -11.98 6.62 11.59
N LEU A 107 -11.69 7.89 11.93
CA LEU A 107 -12.47 9.03 11.43
C LEU A 107 -12.46 9.06 9.89
N SER A 108 -11.29 8.91 9.28
CA SER A 108 -11.15 8.93 7.81
C SER A 108 -11.92 7.80 7.13
N ILE A 109 -11.98 6.61 7.75
CA ILE A 109 -12.75 5.45 7.27
C ILE A 109 -14.25 5.78 7.25
N PHE A 110 -14.80 6.25 8.37
CA PHE A 110 -16.23 6.54 8.45
C PHE A 110 -16.64 7.76 7.62
N ALA A 111 -15.76 8.71 7.44
CA ALA A 111 -16.00 9.87 6.58
C ALA A 111 -15.71 9.62 5.08
N GLY A 112 -15.21 8.43 4.71
CA GLY A 112 -15.00 8.03 3.31
C GLY A 112 -13.81 8.69 2.65
N PHE A 113 -12.76 9.06 3.39
CA PHE A 113 -11.52 9.62 2.84
C PHE A 113 -10.24 8.92 3.33
N ASN A 114 -10.34 7.67 3.77
CA ASN A 114 -9.17 6.89 4.22
C ASN A 114 -8.08 6.73 3.13
N ASN A 115 -8.44 6.76 1.85
CA ASN A 115 -7.47 6.76 0.77
C ASN A 115 -6.60 8.04 0.76
N PHE A 116 -7.16 9.22 1.02
CA PHE A 116 -6.39 10.46 1.16
C PHE A 116 -5.57 10.48 2.45
N TRP A 117 -6.11 9.93 3.54
CA TRP A 117 -5.34 9.74 4.77
C TRP A 117 -4.13 8.83 4.52
N GLN A 118 -4.28 7.73 3.77
CA GLN A 118 -3.19 6.86 3.37
C GLN A 118 -2.12 7.60 2.55
N ILE A 119 -2.52 8.47 1.63
CA ILE A 119 -1.60 9.31 0.84
C ILE A 119 -0.83 10.27 1.75
N SER A 120 -1.51 10.90 2.72
CA SER A 120 -0.87 11.87 3.64
C SER A 120 0.19 11.23 4.55
N GLN A 121 0.10 9.92 4.80
CA GLN A 121 1.13 9.21 5.58
C GLN A 121 2.42 8.97 4.80
N SER A 122 2.51 9.33 3.52
CA SER A 122 3.71 9.26 2.64
C SER A 122 4.37 7.88 2.52
N LEU A 123 3.68 6.81 2.92
CA LEU A 123 4.19 5.44 2.85
C LEU A 123 3.72 4.74 1.58
N ASP A 124 4.59 3.97 0.95
CA ASP A 124 4.23 3.12 -0.18
C ASP A 124 3.26 2.02 0.25
N TYR A 125 2.21 1.77 -0.57
CA TYR A 125 1.23 0.71 -0.32
C TYR A 125 1.89 -0.66 -0.13
N PHE A 126 2.84 -1.02 -0.99
CA PHE A 126 3.48 -2.34 -0.95
C PHE A 126 4.45 -2.49 0.23
N THR A 127 4.98 -1.39 0.74
CA THR A 127 5.73 -1.32 1.99
C THR A 127 4.79 -1.43 3.20
N ARG A 128 3.58 -0.90 3.10
CA ARG A 128 2.56 -0.95 4.16
C ARG A 128 1.86 -2.30 4.30
N ILE A 129 1.83 -3.14 3.27
CA ILE A 129 1.26 -4.50 3.39
C ILE A 129 1.98 -5.30 4.49
N ALA A 130 3.26 -4.99 4.72
CA ALA A 130 4.02 -5.61 5.79
C ALA A 130 3.74 -5.01 7.17
N ASN A 131 3.23 -3.76 7.26
CA ASN A 131 3.15 -3.16 8.59
C ASN A 131 2.32 -1.88 8.65
N THR A 132 1.36 -1.73 9.44
CA THR A 132 1.03 -0.52 10.21
C THR A 132 -0.40 -0.40 10.67
N SER A 133 -1.39 -1.00 10.01
CA SER A 133 -2.77 -0.83 10.47
C SER A 133 -3.66 -1.97 10.00
N PRO A 134 -4.48 -2.56 10.89
CA PRO A 134 -5.47 -3.56 10.51
C PRO A 134 -6.54 -3.02 9.54
N PHE A 135 -6.53 -1.72 9.26
CA PHE A 135 -7.51 -1.03 8.41
C PHE A 135 -6.92 -0.51 7.10
N SER A 136 -5.68 -0.84 6.77
CA SER A 136 -5.00 -0.31 5.56
C SER A 136 -5.77 -0.61 4.27
N HIS A 137 -6.43 -1.76 4.16
CA HIS A 137 -7.20 -2.17 2.99
C HIS A 137 -8.45 -1.30 2.72
N LEU A 138 -8.95 -0.52 3.69
CA LEU A 138 -10.20 0.24 3.58
C LEU A 138 -10.13 1.49 2.68
N TRP A 139 -8.97 1.77 2.07
CA TRP A 139 -8.84 2.81 1.04
C TRP A 139 -9.79 2.60 -0.14
N PHE A 140 -9.97 1.34 -0.56
CA PHE A 140 -10.88 0.97 -1.65
C PHE A 140 -12.32 1.37 -1.34
N LEU A 141 -12.80 1.10 -0.11
CA LEU A 141 -14.13 1.48 0.34
C LEU A 141 -14.33 2.99 0.29
N SER A 142 -13.31 3.78 0.61
CA SER A 142 -13.37 5.24 0.53
C SER A 142 -13.61 5.73 -0.90
N ILE A 143 -12.90 5.19 -1.89
CA ILE A 143 -13.14 5.52 -3.30
C ILE A 143 -14.56 5.13 -3.72
N GLU A 144 -15.04 3.98 -3.27
CA GLU A 144 -16.42 3.53 -3.54
C GLU A 144 -17.45 4.45 -2.90
N MET A 145 -17.24 4.91 -1.65
CA MET A 145 -18.10 5.88 -0.98
C MET A 145 -18.14 7.24 -1.70
N GLN A 146 -16.98 7.74 -2.15
CA GLN A 146 -16.87 8.97 -2.93
C GLN A 146 -17.64 8.83 -4.26
N PHE A 147 -17.51 7.69 -4.93
CA PHE A 147 -18.27 7.41 -6.12
C PHE A 147 -19.78 7.38 -5.85
N TYR A 148 -20.23 6.75 -4.77
CA TYR A 148 -21.66 6.76 -4.41
C TYR A 148 -22.18 8.17 -4.14
N LEU A 149 -21.34 9.06 -3.59
CA LEU A 149 -21.73 10.45 -3.33
C LEU A 149 -22.04 11.20 -4.64
N ILE A 150 -21.23 11.01 -5.67
CA ILE A 150 -21.40 11.70 -6.96
C ILE A 150 -22.35 10.97 -7.93
N PHE A 151 -22.61 9.68 -7.72
CA PHE A 151 -23.34 8.83 -8.66
C PHE A 151 -24.74 9.36 -9.04
N PRO A 152 -25.62 9.83 -8.11
CA PRO A 152 -26.93 10.38 -8.49
C PRO A 152 -26.83 11.57 -9.44
N LEU A 153 -25.83 12.44 -9.23
CA LEU A 153 -25.58 13.59 -10.11
C LEU A 153 -25.09 13.14 -11.49
N LEU A 154 -24.16 12.17 -11.54
CA LEU A 154 -23.69 11.58 -12.79
C LEU A 154 -24.85 10.92 -13.56
N LEU A 155 -25.65 10.10 -12.88
CA LEU A 155 -26.81 9.42 -13.51
C LEU A 155 -27.80 10.41 -14.10
N PHE A 156 -28.14 11.46 -13.34
CA PHE A 156 -29.03 12.52 -13.81
C PHE A 156 -28.45 13.28 -15.01
N GLY A 157 -27.17 13.66 -14.94
CA GLY A 157 -26.48 14.35 -16.02
C GLY A 157 -26.42 13.53 -17.31
N LEU A 158 -26.10 12.23 -17.19
CA LEU A 158 -26.08 11.31 -18.33
C LEU A 158 -27.47 11.10 -18.94
N TYR A 159 -28.50 10.97 -18.09
CA TYR A 159 -29.89 10.88 -18.56
C TYR A 159 -30.29 12.14 -19.35
N LYS A 160 -30.02 13.33 -18.81
CA LYS A 160 -30.28 14.59 -19.48
C LYS A 160 -29.50 14.77 -20.78
N LEU A 161 -28.25 14.28 -20.81
CA LEU A 161 -27.43 14.28 -22.03
C LEU A 161 -28.03 13.36 -23.10
N GLU A 162 -28.52 12.17 -22.69
CA GLU A 162 -29.18 11.24 -23.62
C GLU A 162 -30.49 11.83 -24.16
N GLU A 163 -31.32 12.47 -23.32
CA GLU A 163 -32.53 13.18 -23.78
C GLU A 163 -32.22 14.29 -24.81
N LYS A 164 -31.14 15.07 -24.58
CA LYS A 164 -30.82 16.25 -25.41
C LYS A 164 -30.01 15.90 -26.66
N LYS A 165 -29.07 14.96 -26.58
CA LYS A 165 -28.09 14.68 -27.66
C LYS A 165 -28.12 13.24 -28.18
N GLY A 166 -28.98 12.40 -27.62
CA GLY A 166 -29.15 11.00 -28.01
C GLY A 166 -28.10 10.04 -27.40
N LYS A 167 -28.42 8.75 -27.43
CA LYS A 167 -27.66 7.66 -26.79
C LYS A 167 -26.21 7.59 -27.30
N SER A 168 -25.98 7.74 -28.62
CA SER A 168 -24.64 7.67 -29.22
C SER A 168 -23.68 8.72 -28.65
N ASN A 169 -24.14 9.98 -28.54
CA ASN A 169 -23.31 11.06 -28.02
C ASN A 169 -23.07 10.90 -26.51
N THR A 170 -24.02 10.35 -25.76
CA THR A 170 -23.85 10.02 -24.33
C THR A 170 -22.78 8.94 -24.14
N ILE A 171 -22.81 7.88 -24.96
CA ILE A 171 -21.77 6.83 -24.94
C ILE A 171 -20.40 7.41 -25.27
N LYS A 172 -20.30 8.26 -26.31
CA LYS A 172 -19.02 8.93 -26.68
C LYS A 172 -18.49 9.80 -25.52
N ALA A 173 -19.36 10.55 -24.85
CA ALA A 173 -19.00 11.38 -23.72
C ALA A 173 -18.50 10.52 -22.53
N MET A 174 -19.22 9.43 -22.21
CA MET A 174 -18.80 8.50 -21.16
C MET A 174 -17.46 7.85 -21.48
N LEU A 175 -17.25 7.40 -22.72
CA LEU A 175 -15.99 6.82 -23.18
C LEU A 175 -14.86 7.86 -23.06
N GLY A 176 -15.08 9.09 -23.53
CA GLY A 176 -14.10 10.18 -23.44
C GLY A 176 -13.68 10.44 -21.98
N VAL A 177 -14.63 10.56 -21.06
CA VAL A 177 -14.35 10.74 -19.63
C VAL A 177 -13.57 9.55 -19.07
N THR A 178 -13.98 8.31 -19.41
CA THR A 178 -13.28 7.10 -18.95
C THR A 178 -11.83 7.08 -19.41
N VAL A 179 -11.58 7.41 -20.69
CA VAL A 179 -10.23 7.44 -21.27
C VAL A 179 -9.38 8.54 -20.62
N VAL A 180 -9.93 9.75 -20.44
CA VAL A 180 -9.21 10.85 -19.77
C VAL A 180 -8.74 10.43 -18.38
N PHE A 181 -9.63 9.86 -17.56
CA PHE A 181 -9.24 9.39 -16.23
C PHE A 181 -8.30 8.18 -16.27
N ALA A 182 -8.41 7.29 -17.25
CA ALA A 182 -7.48 6.16 -17.42
C ALA A 182 -6.06 6.61 -17.78
N LEU A 183 -5.90 7.75 -18.46
CA LEU A 183 -4.60 8.31 -18.81
C LEU A 183 -3.91 9.05 -17.66
N ILE A 184 -4.64 9.44 -16.60
CA ILE A 184 -4.06 10.16 -15.47
C ILE A 184 -2.94 9.33 -14.80
N MET A 185 -3.19 8.06 -14.52
CA MET A 185 -2.21 7.21 -13.83
C MET A 185 -0.89 7.04 -14.62
N PRO A 186 -0.87 6.61 -15.89
CA PRO A 186 0.38 6.50 -16.65
C PRO A 186 1.09 7.86 -16.82
N ILE A 187 0.36 8.96 -17.01
CA ILE A 187 0.96 10.30 -17.10
C ILE A 187 1.66 10.67 -15.80
N LEU A 188 0.99 10.54 -14.66
CA LEU A 188 1.57 10.82 -13.34
C LEU A 188 2.74 9.89 -13.02
N TYR A 189 2.69 8.62 -13.43
CA TYR A 189 3.80 7.69 -13.30
C TYR A 189 5.05 8.16 -14.08
N LEU A 190 4.86 8.57 -15.33
CA LEU A 190 5.94 9.13 -16.17
C LEU A 190 6.49 10.45 -15.60
N CYS A 191 5.63 11.23 -14.92
CA CYS A 191 6.04 12.41 -14.15
C CYS A 191 6.74 12.07 -12.83
N LYS A 192 7.03 10.78 -12.55
CA LYS A 192 7.70 10.31 -11.32
C LYS A 192 6.96 10.67 -10.02
N VAL A 193 5.64 10.74 -10.07
CA VAL A 193 4.80 10.92 -8.88
C VAL A 193 4.86 9.64 -8.03
N ASN A 194 4.88 9.80 -6.71
CA ASN A 194 4.98 8.71 -5.75
C ASN A 194 3.91 7.61 -6.00
N VAL A 195 4.34 6.36 -5.95
CA VAL A 195 3.50 5.18 -6.21
C VAL A 195 2.29 5.11 -5.27
N THR A 196 2.45 5.49 -4.01
CA THR A 196 1.35 5.57 -3.03
C THR A 196 0.24 6.50 -3.51
N ARG A 197 0.60 7.68 -4.02
CA ARG A 197 -0.35 8.63 -4.61
C ARG A 197 -1.07 8.06 -5.83
N LEU A 198 -0.35 7.32 -6.68
CA LEU A 198 -0.93 6.67 -7.86
C LEU A 198 -1.89 5.55 -7.46
N TYR A 199 -1.53 4.78 -6.43
CA TYR A 199 -2.29 3.60 -6.02
C TYR A 199 -3.58 3.96 -5.26
N TYR A 200 -3.53 4.96 -4.37
CA TYR A 200 -4.66 5.38 -3.53
C TYR A 200 -5.48 6.54 -4.11
N GLY A 201 -5.01 7.20 -5.17
CA GLY A 201 -5.70 8.35 -5.76
C GLY A 201 -7.08 7.98 -6.31
N THR A 202 -8.10 8.76 -5.95
CA THR A 202 -9.44 8.58 -6.52
C THR A 202 -9.44 8.84 -8.02
N ASP A 203 -8.75 9.88 -8.47
CA ASP A 203 -8.60 10.27 -9.87
C ASP A 203 -7.90 9.19 -10.73
N THR A 204 -6.94 8.47 -10.14
CA THR A 204 -6.22 7.40 -10.82
C THR A 204 -6.96 6.05 -10.84
N ARG A 205 -8.04 5.90 -10.08
CA ARG A 205 -8.79 4.64 -9.94
C ARG A 205 -10.23 4.71 -10.44
N ILE A 206 -10.85 5.90 -10.45
CA ILE A 206 -12.27 6.08 -10.75
C ILE A 206 -12.65 5.68 -12.18
N TYR A 207 -11.68 5.64 -13.11
CA TYR A 207 -11.92 5.22 -14.50
C TYR A 207 -12.50 3.80 -14.58
N ALA A 208 -12.13 2.89 -13.66
CA ALA A 208 -12.68 1.53 -13.64
C ALA A 208 -14.17 1.53 -13.26
N LEU A 209 -14.59 2.43 -12.35
CA LEU A 209 -16.01 2.66 -12.04
C LEU A 209 -16.75 3.26 -13.24
N PHE A 210 -16.15 4.23 -13.93
CA PHE A 210 -16.73 4.81 -15.14
C PHE A 210 -16.81 3.81 -16.29
N ALA A 211 -15.82 2.93 -16.45
CA ALA A 211 -15.86 1.82 -17.41
C ALA A 211 -17.03 0.86 -17.12
N GLY A 212 -17.25 0.55 -15.83
CA GLY A 212 -18.42 -0.21 -15.39
C GLY A 212 -19.74 0.51 -15.68
N MET A 213 -19.81 1.83 -15.41
CA MET A 213 -20.98 2.63 -15.77
C MET A 213 -21.24 2.63 -17.29
N LEU A 214 -20.19 2.79 -18.11
CA LEU A 214 -20.27 2.73 -19.57
C LEU A 214 -20.83 1.38 -20.00
N LEU A 215 -20.27 0.28 -19.47
CA LEU A 215 -20.79 -1.06 -19.76
C LEU A 215 -22.28 -1.18 -19.40
N GLY A 216 -22.68 -0.73 -18.21
CA GLY A 216 -24.08 -0.75 -17.79
C GLY A 216 -25.01 0.11 -18.66
N TRP A 217 -24.47 1.18 -19.26
CA TRP A 217 -25.23 2.05 -20.15
C TRP A 217 -25.47 1.46 -21.53
N ILE A 218 -24.47 0.72 -22.05
CA ILE A 218 -24.56 0.07 -23.37
C ILE A 218 -25.18 -1.33 -23.30
N TYR A 219 -25.15 -1.95 -22.13
CA TYR A 219 -25.59 -3.34 -21.95
C TYR A 219 -27.04 -3.52 -22.38
N THR A 220 -27.24 -4.45 -23.29
CA THR A 220 -28.53 -5.01 -23.69
C THR A 220 -28.52 -6.48 -23.37
N LYS A 221 -29.64 -7.00 -22.85
CA LYS A 221 -29.71 -8.44 -22.56
C LYS A 221 -29.70 -9.22 -23.89
N GLU A 222 -28.56 -9.82 -24.20
CA GLU A 222 -28.40 -10.72 -25.34
C GLU A 222 -28.94 -12.12 -25.03
N GLU A 223 -29.06 -12.96 -26.08
CA GLU A 223 -29.38 -14.37 -25.93
C GLU A 223 -28.31 -15.08 -25.09
N GLU A 224 -28.76 -15.86 -24.10
CA GLU A 224 -27.89 -16.62 -23.23
C GLU A 224 -27.30 -17.82 -23.98
N THR A 225 -25.97 -17.86 -24.15
CA THR A 225 -25.28 -18.93 -24.89
C THR A 225 -24.27 -19.68 -24.04
N LYS A 226 -24.06 -20.99 -24.37
CA LYS A 226 -22.98 -21.80 -23.77
C LYS A 226 -21.58 -21.27 -24.17
N LYS A 227 -21.46 -20.69 -25.36
CA LYS A 227 -20.22 -20.06 -25.84
C LYS A 227 -19.75 -18.97 -24.89
N ASN A 228 -20.66 -18.11 -24.42
CA ASN A 228 -20.34 -17.05 -23.48
C ASN A 228 -19.82 -17.57 -22.13
N PHE A 229 -20.29 -18.74 -21.67
CA PHE A 229 -19.73 -19.40 -20.48
C PHE A 229 -18.26 -19.78 -20.67
N TYR A 230 -17.90 -20.41 -21.79
CA TYR A 230 -16.51 -20.80 -22.05
C TYR A 230 -15.60 -19.58 -22.24
N ILE A 231 -16.10 -18.51 -22.89
CA ILE A 231 -15.38 -17.24 -22.98
C ILE A 231 -15.14 -16.67 -21.56
N SER A 232 -16.17 -16.64 -20.71
CA SER A 232 -16.03 -16.16 -19.33
C SER A 232 -15.00 -16.97 -18.56
N LEU A 233 -14.99 -18.30 -18.73
CA LEU A 233 -14.03 -19.19 -18.07
C LEU A 233 -12.59 -18.92 -18.56
N SER A 234 -12.41 -18.68 -19.86
CA SER A 234 -11.10 -18.28 -20.42
C SER A 234 -10.62 -16.94 -19.86
N LEU A 235 -11.51 -15.95 -19.76
CA LEU A 235 -11.17 -14.63 -19.18
C LEU A 235 -10.85 -14.72 -17.67
N ILE A 236 -11.56 -15.60 -16.93
CA ILE A 236 -11.22 -15.91 -15.54
C ILE A 236 -9.83 -16.56 -15.45
N GLY A 237 -9.51 -17.48 -16.39
CA GLY A 237 -8.18 -18.08 -16.48
C GLY A 237 -7.08 -17.04 -16.69
N ILE A 238 -7.28 -16.08 -17.59
CA ILE A 238 -6.34 -14.96 -17.82
C ILE A 238 -6.19 -14.12 -16.54
N LEU A 239 -7.30 -13.79 -15.87
CA LEU A 239 -7.27 -13.04 -14.62
C LEU A 239 -6.53 -13.84 -13.52
N ALA A 240 -6.79 -15.14 -13.40
CA ALA A 240 -6.11 -16.00 -12.43
C ALA A 240 -4.60 -16.08 -12.69
N VAL A 241 -4.17 -16.23 -13.93
CA VAL A 241 -2.75 -16.19 -14.31
C VAL A 241 -2.12 -14.85 -13.97
N SER A 242 -2.84 -13.74 -14.20
CA SER A 242 -2.34 -12.40 -13.86
C SER A 242 -2.11 -12.21 -12.36
N TYR A 243 -2.83 -12.94 -11.50
CA TYR A 243 -2.61 -12.92 -10.05
C TYR A 243 -1.24 -13.45 -9.62
N PHE A 244 -0.61 -14.32 -10.41
CA PHE A 244 0.73 -14.85 -10.13
C PHE A 244 1.85 -13.97 -10.73
N ILE A 245 1.59 -13.27 -11.84
CA ILE A 245 2.64 -12.65 -12.64
C ILE A 245 2.87 -11.18 -12.24
N PHE A 246 1.81 -10.37 -12.10
CA PHE A 246 1.95 -8.92 -12.02
C PHE A 246 2.14 -8.44 -10.58
N ALA A 247 3.40 -8.36 -10.14
CA ALA A 247 3.71 -7.71 -8.87
C ALA A 247 3.43 -6.20 -8.93
N GLY A 248 2.84 -5.65 -7.86
CA GLY A 248 2.45 -4.25 -7.80
C GLY A 248 3.60 -3.25 -7.92
N LYS A 249 4.85 -3.67 -7.69
CA LYS A 249 6.05 -2.84 -7.90
C LYS A 249 6.48 -2.70 -9.37
N MET A 250 5.92 -3.50 -10.30
CA MET A 250 6.31 -3.46 -11.72
C MET A 250 5.82 -2.18 -12.40
N PRO A 251 6.67 -1.41 -13.13
CA PRO A 251 6.30 -0.23 -13.88
C PRO A 251 5.10 -0.44 -14.83
N ILE A 252 5.09 -1.58 -15.51
CA ILE A 252 4.05 -1.95 -16.48
C ILE A 252 2.64 -1.99 -15.86
N VAL A 253 2.55 -2.21 -14.53
CA VAL A 253 1.26 -2.22 -13.82
C VAL A 253 0.58 -0.86 -13.90
N TYR A 254 1.32 0.21 -13.63
CA TYR A 254 0.82 1.59 -13.65
C TYR A 254 0.63 2.14 -15.06
N LEU A 255 1.43 1.65 -16.00
CA LEU A 255 1.38 2.10 -17.40
C LEU A 255 0.26 1.42 -18.19
N LEU A 256 -0.02 0.14 -17.94
CA LEU A 256 -0.87 -0.65 -18.85
C LEU A 256 -1.75 -1.69 -18.16
N VAL A 257 -1.21 -2.50 -17.21
CA VAL A 257 -1.91 -3.71 -16.70
C VAL A 257 -3.25 -3.37 -16.04
N LEU A 258 -3.33 -2.30 -15.26
CA LEU A 258 -4.57 -1.89 -14.61
C LEU A 258 -5.67 -1.49 -15.61
N ALA A 259 -5.29 -0.80 -16.69
CA ALA A 259 -6.21 -0.44 -17.77
C ALA A 259 -6.67 -1.69 -18.55
N LEU A 260 -5.75 -2.59 -18.89
CA LEU A 260 -6.09 -3.86 -19.54
C LEU A 260 -6.98 -4.75 -18.66
N THR A 261 -6.73 -4.80 -17.35
CA THR A 261 -7.59 -5.53 -16.39
C THR A 261 -8.99 -4.93 -16.34
N THR A 262 -9.12 -3.60 -16.50
CA THR A 262 -10.43 -2.94 -16.58
C THR A 262 -11.19 -3.39 -17.83
N ILE A 263 -10.53 -3.43 -19.00
CA ILE A 263 -11.11 -3.90 -20.25
C ILE A 263 -11.48 -5.40 -20.13
N LEU A 264 -10.57 -6.22 -19.62
CA LEU A 264 -10.84 -7.64 -19.35
C LEU A 264 -12.09 -7.81 -18.45
N SER A 265 -12.20 -7.00 -17.40
CA SER A 265 -13.34 -7.04 -16.47
C SER A 265 -14.65 -6.66 -17.15
N MET A 266 -14.64 -5.67 -18.06
CA MET A 266 -15.84 -5.32 -18.83
C MET A 266 -16.31 -6.51 -19.70
N PHE A 267 -15.41 -7.14 -20.47
CA PHE A 267 -15.75 -8.31 -21.26
C PHE A 267 -16.19 -9.50 -20.41
N LEU A 268 -15.51 -9.74 -19.29
CA LEU A 268 -15.87 -10.81 -18.37
C LEU A 268 -17.28 -10.63 -17.80
N ILE A 269 -17.65 -9.43 -17.38
CA ILE A 269 -18.99 -9.11 -16.85
C ILE A 269 -20.03 -9.29 -17.95
N GLU A 270 -19.79 -8.77 -19.15
CA GLU A 270 -20.72 -8.88 -20.29
C GLU A 270 -20.97 -10.34 -20.65
N LYS A 271 -19.92 -11.13 -20.86
CA LYS A 271 -20.04 -12.53 -21.25
C LYS A 271 -20.66 -13.39 -20.15
N THR A 272 -20.36 -13.08 -18.89
CA THR A 272 -21.00 -13.76 -17.75
C THR A 272 -22.49 -13.43 -17.66
N ALA A 273 -22.87 -12.18 -17.88
CA ALA A 273 -24.28 -11.74 -17.86
C ALA A 273 -25.11 -12.35 -19.00
N SER A 274 -24.47 -12.70 -20.13
CA SER A 274 -25.09 -13.31 -21.33
C SER A 274 -24.79 -14.82 -21.42
N SER A 275 -24.39 -15.46 -20.31
CA SER A 275 -24.10 -16.90 -20.24
C SER A 275 -25.34 -17.72 -19.90
N SER A 276 -25.56 -18.84 -20.63
CA SER A 276 -26.61 -19.81 -20.29
C SER A 276 -26.29 -20.65 -19.04
N ILE A 277 -25.00 -20.80 -18.71
CA ILE A 277 -24.53 -21.48 -17.51
C ILE A 277 -24.09 -20.42 -16.49
N SER A 278 -24.64 -20.49 -15.28
CA SER A 278 -24.29 -19.54 -14.23
C SER A 278 -22.98 -19.88 -13.56
N LEU A 279 -22.16 -18.84 -13.28
CA LEU A 279 -21.00 -18.92 -12.40
C LEU A 279 -21.38 -18.94 -10.91
N ASP A 280 -22.67 -18.74 -10.57
CA ASP A 280 -23.17 -18.75 -9.19
C ASP A 280 -23.30 -20.20 -8.68
N VAL A 281 -22.19 -20.97 -8.70
CA VAL A 281 -22.12 -22.27 -8.02
C VAL A 281 -22.16 -22.06 -6.50
N PRO A 282 -22.69 -23.00 -5.71
CA PRO A 282 -23.04 -22.76 -4.30
C PRO A 282 -21.95 -22.10 -3.47
N VAL A 283 -20.70 -22.51 -3.63
CA VAL A 283 -19.55 -21.96 -2.88
C VAL A 283 -19.25 -20.53 -3.34
N LEU A 284 -19.10 -20.30 -4.64
CA LEU A 284 -18.83 -18.95 -5.18
C LEU A 284 -19.99 -17.99 -4.95
N ASP A 285 -21.25 -18.47 -5.04
CA ASP A 285 -22.45 -17.68 -4.74
C ASP A 285 -22.47 -17.23 -3.27
N TRP A 286 -22.11 -18.13 -2.34
CA TRP A 286 -22.00 -17.80 -0.93
C TRP A 286 -20.90 -16.76 -0.68
N ILE A 287 -19.68 -17.01 -1.21
CA ILE A 287 -18.56 -16.08 -1.10
C ILE A 287 -18.91 -14.72 -1.70
N GLY A 288 -19.49 -14.70 -2.88
CA GLY A 288 -19.87 -13.47 -3.57
C GLY A 288 -20.95 -12.65 -2.83
N LYS A 289 -21.94 -13.31 -2.22
CA LYS A 289 -22.97 -12.68 -1.40
C LYS A 289 -22.41 -12.07 -0.12
N HIS A 290 -21.36 -12.66 0.43
CA HIS A 290 -20.69 -12.20 1.65
C HIS A 290 -19.36 -11.51 1.34
N SER A 291 -19.10 -11.17 0.07
CA SER A 291 -17.83 -10.57 -0.37
C SER A 291 -17.50 -9.27 0.35
N TYR A 292 -18.50 -8.50 0.77
CA TYR A 292 -18.29 -7.28 1.54
C TYR A 292 -17.83 -7.57 2.97
N GLU A 293 -18.48 -8.50 3.66
CA GLU A 293 -18.07 -8.90 5.01
C GLU A 293 -16.72 -9.61 4.99
N ILE A 294 -16.44 -10.46 3.98
CA ILE A 294 -15.12 -11.08 3.78
C ILE A 294 -14.06 -9.99 3.55
N TYR A 295 -14.34 -9.01 2.68
CA TYR A 295 -13.44 -7.89 2.44
C TYR A 295 -13.12 -7.12 3.72
N LEU A 296 -14.11 -6.85 4.56
CA LEU A 296 -13.93 -6.15 5.81
C LEU A 296 -13.04 -6.92 6.79
N TRP A 297 -13.29 -8.22 6.98
CA TRP A 297 -12.63 -9.02 8.02
C TRP A 297 -11.29 -9.62 7.62
N GLN A 298 -11.04 -9.88 6.32
CA GLN A 298 -9.85 -10.59 5.88
C GLN A 298 -8.56 -9.94 6.38
N TYR A 299 -8.40 -8.66 6.15
CA TYR A 299 -7.15 -7.97 6.44
C TYR A 299 -6.89 -7.79 7.94
N PRO A 300 -7.85 -7.39 8.80
CA PRO A 300 -7.64 -7.39 10.23
C PRO A 300 -7.20 -8.74 10.82
N VAL A 301 -7.79 -9.84 10.31
CA VAL A 301 -7.41 -11.18 10.77
C VAL A 301 -5.99 -11.50 10.33
N ILE A 302 -5.67 -11.36 9.04
CA ILE A 302 -4.35 -11.60 8.47
C ILE A 302 -3.28 -10.76 9.18
N TYR A 303 -3.54 -9.47 9.37
CA TYR A 303 -2.64 -8.56 10.05
C TYR A 303 -2.34 -8.98 11.49
N LEU A 304 -3.35 -9.45 12.25
CA LEU A 304 -3.14 -9.91 13.62
C LEU A 304 -2.21 -11.14 13.67
N PHE A 305 -2.41 -12.09 12.76
CA PHE A 305 -1.58 -13.28 12.67
C PHE A 305 -0.14 -12.95 12.29
N GLN A 306 0.06 -12.03 11.35
CA GLN A 306 1.38 -11.52 10.96
C GLN A 306 2.03 -10.74 12.11
N TYR A 307 1.32 -9.81 12.74
CA TYR A 307 1.79 -8.99 13.86
C TYR A 307 2.26 -9.84 15.07
N LYS A 308 1.58 -10.98 15.31
CA LYS A 308 1.91 -11.92 16.39
C LYS A 308 2.89 -13.01 15.94
N ASP A 309 3.34 -12.98 14.70
CA ASP A 309 4.23 -14.00 14.13
C ASP A 309 3.68 -15.44 14.30
N TRP A 310 2.34 -15.57 14.19
CA TRP A 310 1.67 -16.87 14.31
C TRP A 310 1.73 -17.70 13.03
N ASN A 311 2.04 -17.09 11.89
CA ASN A 311 2.02 -17.74 10.56
C ASN A 311 3.23 -18.65 10.26
N LYS A 312 4.02 -19.04 11.29
CA LYS A 312 5.19 -19.91 11.14
C LYS A 312 4.86 -21.33 10.60
N HIS A 313 3.64 -21.80 10.82
CA HIS A 313 3.22 -23.14 10.44
C HIS A 313 2.01 -23.07 9.52
N PHE A 314 2.00 -23.91 8.47
CA PHE A 314 0.89 -23.95 7.49
C PHE A 314 -0.49 -24.13 8.13
N ILE A 315 -0.60 -24.89 9.23
CA ILE A 315 -1.85 -25.08 9.96
C ILE A 315 -2.46 -23.76 10.45
N MET A 316 -1.66 -22.73 10.73
CA MET A 316 -2.14 -21.43 11.20
C MET A 316 -2.91 -20.68 10.13
N TYR A 317 -2.58 -20.83 8.84
CA TYR A 317 -3.38 -20.28 7.75
C TYR A 317 -4.78 -20.92 7.67
N LEU A 318 -4.90 -22.19 8.05
CA LEU A 318 -6.22 -22.83 8.16
C LEU A 318 -7.03 -22.22 9.31
N PHE A 319 -6.41 -21.97 10.49
CA PHE A 319 -7.07 -21.29 11.60
C PHE A 319 -7.48 -19.87 11.23
N GLU A 320 -6.63 -19.12 10.56
CA GLU A 320 -6.92 -17.79 10.03
C GLU A 320 -8.15 -17.81 9.12
N PHE A 321 -8.22 -18.74 8.19
CA PHE A 321 -9.37 -18.91 7.31
C PHE A 321 -10.65 -19.28 8.09
N VAL A 322 -10.58 -20.17 9.06
CA VAL A 322 -11.72 -20.57 9.90
C VAL A 322 -12.22 -19.37 10.71
N ILE A 323 -11.32 -18.60 11.31
CA ILE A 323 -11.67 -17.37 12.06
C ILE A 323 -12.34 -16.36 11.14
N LEU A 324 -11.80 -16.14 9.93
CA LEU A 324 -12.41 -15.26 8.95
C LEU A 324 -13.86 -15.64 8.64
N ILE A 325 -14.12 -16.91 8.32
CA ILE A 325 -15.46 -17.39 8.03
C ILE A 325 -16.37 -17.26 9.27
N ALA A 326 -15.87 -17.59 10.44
CA ALA A 326 -16.61 -17.46 11.70
C ALA A 326 -17.04 -16.01 11.95
N LEU A 327 -16.16 -15.04 11.73
CA LEU A 327 -16.43 -13.60 11.89
C LEU A 327 -17.47 -13.09 10.87
N VAL A 328 -17.38 -13.54 9.63
CA VAL A 328 -18.39 -13.23 8.60
C VAL A 328 -19.77 -13.74 9.00
N VAL A 329 -19.85 -15.00 9.44
CA VAL A 329 -21.10 -15.61 9.91
C VAL A 329 -21.60 -14.88 11.16
N TRP A 330 -20.73 -14.65 12.13
CA TRP A 330 -21.06 -13.94 13.37
C TRP A 330 -21.60 -12.52 13.11
N THR A 331 -20.97 -11.75 12.22
CA THR A 331 -21.45 -10.41 11.85
C THR A 331 -22.89 -10.44 11.35
N ASN A 332 -23.23 -11.42 10.50
CA ASN A 332 -24.58 -11.58 10.02
C ASN A 332 -25.60 -11.93 11.12
N TYR A 333 -25.19 -12.75 12.12
CA TYR A 333 -26.02 -13.06 13.28
C TYR A 333 -26.13 -11.86 14.24
N PHE A 334 -25.04 -11.17 14.50
CA PHE A 334 -25.04 -9.97 15.33
C PHE A 334 -25.99 -8.89 14.79
N LEU A 335 -25.91 -8.59 13.50
CA LEU A 335 -26.81 -7.61 12.88
C LEU A 335 -28.29 -8.02 12.89
N LYS A 336 -28.58 -9.31 13.05
CA LYS A 336 -29.96 -9.79 13.23
C LYS A 336 -30.54 -9.44 14.61
N VAL A 337 -29.71 -9.11 15.61
CA VAL A 337 -30.19 -8.68 16.94
C VAL A 337 -31.16 -7.50 16.80
N PHE A 338 -30.90 -6.57 15.89
CA PHE A 338 -31.76 -5.43 15.61
C PHE A 338 -33.12 -5.81 14.98
N LYS A 339 -33.25 -7.06 14.54
CA LYS A 339 -34.47 -7.64 13.97
C LYS A 339 -34.96 -8.85 14.79
N TYR A 340 -34.61 -8.89 16.08
CA TYR A 340 -34.83 -10.03 16.97
C TYR A 340 -36.27 -10.60 16.91
N LYS A 341 -37.29 -9.76 16.92
CA LYS A 341 -38.71 -10.17 16.83
C LYS A 341 -39.07 -10.92 15.52
N GLN A 342 -38.24 -10.81 14.48
CA GLN A 342 -38.44 -11.49 13.20
C GLN A 342 -37.66 -12.82 13.11
N ILE A 343 -36.93 -13.19 14.16
CA ILE A 343 -36.09 -14.39 14.21
C ILE A 343 -36.94 -15.58 14.70
N LYS A 344 -36.77 -16.71 14.04
CA LYS A 344 -37.44 -17.96 14.48
C LYS A 344 -36.98 -18.32 15.91
N PRO A 345 -37.94 -18.71 16.81
CA PRO A 345 -37.64 -18.91 18.24
C PRO A 345 -36.42 -19.76 18.54
N LYS A 346 -36.18 -20.82 17.75
CA LYS A 346 -35.04 -21.72 17.91
C LYS A 346 -33.66 -21.06 17.75
N PHE A 347 -33.58 -19.92 17.06
CA PHE A 347 -32.32 -19.17 16.84
C PHE A 347 -32.20 -17.94 17.74
N GLN A 348 -33.24 -17.56 18.48
CA GLN A 348 -33.23 -16.34 19.29
C GLN A 348 -32.15 -16.34 20.37
N LYS A 349 -31.93 -17.48 21.05
CA LYS A 349 -30.87 -17.61 22.06
C LYS A 349 -29.49 -17.40 21.47
N ALA A 350 -29.20 -17.98 20.30
CA ALA A 350 -27.92 -17.82 19.62
C ALA A 350 -27.70 -16.36 19.16
N VAL A 351 -28.73 -15.72 18.61
CA VAL A 351 -28.66 -14.30 18.21
C VAL A 351 -28.45 -13.40 19.43
N LEU A 352 -29.09 -13.68 20.55
CA LEU A 352 -28.91 -12.92 21.79
C LEU A 352 -27.48 -13.08 22.34
N ALA A 353 -26.95 -14.31 22.38
CA ALA A 353 -25.58 -14.56 22.80
C ALA A 353 -24.56 -13.85 21.91
N CYS A 354 -24.71 -13.96 20.57
CA CYS A 354 -23.90 -13.22 19.62
C CYS A 354 -24.00 -11.71 19.82
N GLY A 355 -25.21 -11.23 20.18
CA GLY A 355 -25.46 -9.82 20.49
C GLY A 355 -24.69 -9.34 21.71
N ILE A 356 -24.76 -10.09 22.83
CA ILE A 356 -24.05 -9.74 24.06
C ILE A 356 -22.54 -9.67 23.82
N VAL A 357 -21.98 -10.72 23.21
CA VAL A 357 -20.54 -10.76 22.87
C VAL A 357 -20.19 -9.58 21.96
N GLY A 358 -20.99 -9.31 20.95
CA GLY A 358 -20.77 -8.19 20.05
C GLY A 358 -20.78 -6.83 20.75
N PHE A 359 -21.76 -6.58 21.62
CA PHE A 359 -21.81 -5.31 22.37
C PHE A 359 -20.62 -5.15 23.32
N VAL A 360 -20.15 -6.22 23.96
CA VAL A 360 -18.92 -6.16 24.77
C VAL A 360 -17.73 -5.74 23.93
N PHE A 361 -17.50 -6.38 22.78
CA PHE A 361 -16.40 -5.99 21.88
C PHE A 361 -16.56 -4.57 21.32
N GLN A 362 -17.78 -4.14 20.97
CA GLN A 362 -18.02 -2.76 20.53
C GLN A 362 -17.67 -1.74 21.62
N ALA A 363 -18.11 -2.00 22.86
CA ALA A 363 -17.81 -1.13 24.00
C ALA A 363 -16.31 -1.06 24.28
N THR A 364 -15.63 -2.23 24.30
CA THR A 364 -14.17 -2.29 24.47
C THR A 364 -13.45 -1.57 23.36
N GLY A 365 -13.86 -1.75 22.10
CA GLY A 365 -13.29 -1.06 20.95
C GLY A 365 -13.46 0.46 21.01
N PHE A 366 -14.59 0.93 21.51
CA PHE A 366 -14.82 2.35 21.73
C PHE A 366 -13.87 2.90 22.82
N VAL A 367 -13.71 2.18 23.93
CA VAL A 367 -12.75 2.53 24.99
C VAL A 367 -11.33 2.53 24.43
N ALA A 368 -10.95 1.49 23.69
CA ALA A 368 -9.64 1.38 23.04
C ALA A 368 -9.34 2.58 22.15
N LEU A 369 -10.31 3.00 21.33
CA LEU A 369 -10.17 4.18 20.46
C LEU A 369 -10.07 5.47 21.28
N ALA A 370 -10.90 5.63 22.32
CA ALA A 370 -10.91 6.82 23.15
C ALA A 370 -9.60 6.98 23.94
N THR A 371 -9.01 5.87 24.41
CA THR A 371 -7.77 5.84 25.21
C THR A 371 -6.52 5.69 24.36
N SER A 372 -6.62 5.40 23.05
CA SER A 372 -5.45 5.31 22.17
C SER A 372 -4.69 6.63 22.17
N LYS A 373 -3.35 6.54 22.26
CA LYS A 373 -2.49 7.71 22.16
C LYS A 373 -2.46 8.18 20.69
N ASP A 374 -2.52 9.48 20.49
CA ASP A 374 -2.26 10.04 19.16
C ASP A 374 -0.75 9.98 18.90
N VAL A 375 -0.36 9.62 17.67
CA VAL A 375 1.03 9.75 17.24
C VAL A 375 1.26 11.21 16.93
N ASP A 376 2.02 11.90 17.76
CA ASP A 376 2.47 13.25 17.44
C ASP A 376 3.70 13.18 16.52
N SER A 377 3.43 13.02 15.24
CA SER A 377 4.47 13.05 14.20
C SER A 377 4.78 14.47 13.70
N SER A 378 4.22 15.50 14.34
CA SER A 378 4.36 16.89 13.87
C SER A 378 5.82 17.37 13.90
N ALA A 379 6.57 17.01 14.94
CA ALA A 379 7.99 17.34 15.07
C ALA A 379 8.83 16.62 14.01
N LEU A 380 8.58 15.33 13.78
CA LEU A 380 9.24 14.54 12.73
C LEU A 380 8.92 15.08 11.34
N GLN A 381 7.65 15.33 11.03
CA GLN A 381 7.23 15.86 9.73
C GLN A 381 7.86 17.23 9.45
N LYS A 382 7.91 18.12 10.45
CA LYS A 382 8.55 19.41 10.35
C LYS A 382 10.05 19.25 10.06
N ARG A 383 10.75 18.43 10.84
CA ARG A 383 12.20 18.17 10.68
C ARG A 383 12.50 17.56 9.30
N ILE A 384 11.72 16.58 8.86
CA ILE A 384 11.87 15.97 7.52
C ILE A 384 11.67 17.03 6.44
N ALA A 385 10.64 17.88 6.53
CA ALA A 385 10.37 18.92 5.55
C ALA A 385 11.50 19.97 5.50
N GLU A 386 12.00 20.43 6.64
CA GLU A 386 13.14 21.35 6.74
C GLU A 386 14.41 20.75 6.15
N ASN A 387 14.70 19.47 6.43
CA ASN A 387 15.86 18.75 5.90
C ASN A 387 15.74 18.51 4.39
N GLU A 388 14.56 18.14 3.87
CA GLU A 388 14.33 18.05 2.42
C GLU A 388 14.53 19.38 1.71
N GLU A 389 14.05 20.47 2.29
CA GLU A 389 14.23 21.81 1.74
C GLU A 389 15.70 22.21 1.72
N ALA A 390 16.45 21.90 2.79
CA ALA A 390 17.88 22.14 2.86
C ALA A 390 18.66 21.38 1.78
N ILE A 391 18.35 20.09 1.57
CA ILE A 391 18.93 19.26 0.49
C ILE A 391 18.58 19.85 -0.88
N LYS A 392 17.31 20.21 -1.13
CA LYS A 392 16.86 20.82 -2.40
C LYS A 392 17.58 22.14 -2.68
N ASN A 393 17.76 22.99 -1.66
CA ASN A 393 18.44 24.27 -1.78
C ASN A 393 19.94 24.08 -2.07
N LYS A 394 20.65 23.15 -1.40
CA LYS A 394 22.02 22.78 -1.75
C LYS A 394 22.13 22.33 -3.21
N LYS A 395 21.24 21.45 -3.68
CA LYS A 395 21.22 20.98 -5.08
C LYS A 395 20.94 22.11 -6.08
N LYS A 396 20.06 23.06 -5.75
CA LYS A 396 19.71 24.21 -6.61
C LYS A 396 20.87 25.18 -6.72
N ASN A 397 21.53 25.50 -5.62
CA ASN A 397 22.71 26.38 -5.59
C ASN A 397 23.88 25.74 -6.35
N ALA A 398 24.10 24.44 -6.19
CA ALA A 398 25.09 23.69 -6.97
C ALA A 398 24.81 23.67 -8.49
N LYS A 399 23.55 23.83 -8.91
CA LYS A 399 23.18 24.00 -10.32
C LYS A 399 23.44 25.41 -10.84
N SER A 400 23.20 26.46 -10.03
CA SER A 400 23.34 27.85 -10.45
C SER A 400 24.80 28.30 -10.53
N ASP A 401 25.67 27.82 -9.63
CA ASP A 401 27.03 28.33 -9.50
C ASP A 401 28.08 27.45 -10.25
N GLY A 402 27.65 26.32 -10.85
CA GLY A 402 28.54 25.37 -11.53
C GLY A 402 29.57 24.72 -10.58
N LYS A 403 29.50 25.00 -9.29
CA LYS A 403 30.40 24.53 -8.25
C LYS A 403 29.65 23.64 -7.28
N MET A 404 29.42 22.37 -7.66
CA MET A 404 29.49 21.33 -6.64
C MET A 404 30.97 21.25 -6.22
N GLU A 405 31.25 21.18 -4.92
CA GLU A 405 32.62 20.84 -4.50
C GLU A 405 32.96 19.51 -5.18
N LYS A 406 33.90 19.60 -6.15
CA LYS A 406 34.45 18.39 -6.75
C LYS A 406 35.07 17.59 -5.61
N ALA A 407 34.82 16.30 -5.60
CA ALA A 407 35.49 15.38 -4.71
C ALA A 407 36.98 15.76 -4.72
N LYS A 408 37.50 16.18 -3.59
CA LYS A 408 38.92 16.47 -3.48
C LYS A 408 39.62 15.13 -3.63
N ASN A 409 40.03 14.82 -4.86
CA ASN A 409 40.95 13.71 -5.09
C ASN A 409 42.18 14.00 -4.28
N VAL A 410 42.35 13.32 -3.18
CA VAL A 410 43.65 13.24 -2.51
C VAL A 410 44.47 12.39 -3.45
N ASP A 411 45.49 13.01 -4.09
CA ASP A 411 46.43 12.34 -5.00
C ASP A 411 47.00 11.10 -4.32
N TYR A 412 46.67 9.93 -4.87
CA TYR A 412 47.20 8.64 -4.48
C TYR A 412 48.32 8.22 -5.42
N SER A 413 49.53 8.09 -4.88
CA SER A 413 50.56 7.30 -5.52
C SER A 413 50.17 5.82 -5.47
N PRO A 414 50.25 5.09 -6.59
CA PRO A 414 49.83 3.69 -6.64
C PRO A 414 50.93 2.77 -6.08
N SER A 415 50.95 2.60 -4.78
CA SER A 415 51.74 1.51 -4.18
C SER A 415 50.99 0.97 -2.97
N GLY A 416 50.27 -0.11 -3.22
CA GLY A 416 49.64 -0.92 -2.18
C GLY A 416 48.14 -0.78 -2.09
N ASN A 417 47.48 -1.90 -2.05
CA ASN A 417 46.06 -2.23 -2.04
C ASN A 417 45.30 -1.74 -0.77
N SER A 418 45.42 -0.48 -0.37
CA SER A 418 44.72 0.07 0.78
C SER A 418 43.91 1.31 0.37
N GLN A 419 42.63 1.12 0.29
CA GLN A 419 41.62 2.18 0.12
C GLN A 419 41.68 3.13 1.34
N LYS A 420 42.07 4.40 1.14
CA LYS A 420 42.09 5.37 2.25
C LYS A 420 40.72 5.93 2.51
N VAL A 421 40.19 5.64 3.69
CA VAL A 421 39.03 6.31 4.25
C VAL A 421 39.40 7.74 4.61
N SER A 422 38.51 8.71 4.28
CA SER A 422 38.70 10.12 4.63
C SER A 422 37.46 10.59 5.42
N ASP A 423 37.73 11.37 6.46
CA ASP A 423 36.71 12.12 7.21
C ASP A 423 36.33 13.44 6.51
N LYS A 424 37.00 13.77 5.40
CA LYS A 424 36.72 14.97 4.60
C LYS A 424 36.06 14.59 3.31
N GLY A 425 34.84 15.16 3.09
CA GLY A 425 34.09 14.93 1.89
C GLY A 425 33.42 13.55 1.87
N LEU A 426 32.36 13.37 2.67
CA LEU A 426 31.50 12.20 2.61
C LEU A 426 30.45 12.35 1.55
N PHE A 427 30.11 11.24 0.87
CA PHE A 427 28.89 11.12 0.09
C PHE A 427 27.91 10.20 0.83
N CYS A 428 26.77 10.72 1.23
CA CYS A 428 25.76 9.97 1.97
C CYS A 428 24.51 9.79 1.10
N LEU A 429 24.08 8.54 0.90
CA LEU A 429 22.88 8.20 0.16
C LEU A 429 21.93 7.40 1.06
N GLY A 430 20.75 7.97 1.37
CA GLY A 430 19.87 7.37 2.34
C GLY A 430 18.39 7.57 2.06
N ASP A 431 17.58 6.94 2.91
CA ASP A 431 16.14 7.06 2.99
C ASP A 431 15.70 8.04 4.08
N SER A 432 14.47 7.90 4.59
CA SER A 432 13.90 8.80 5.59
C SER A 432 14.60 8.72 6.96
N VAL A 433 15.24 7.61 7.30
CA VAL A 433 16.00 7.47 8.54
C VAL A 433 17.22 8.38 8.50
N MET A 434 18.03 8.30 7.44
CA MET A 434 19.15 9.22 7.22
C MET A 434 18.68 10.68 7.06
N LEU A 435 17.53 10.89 6.38
CA LEU A 435 16.97 12.23 6.19
C LEU A 435 16.63 12.88 7.53
N SER A 436 16.08 12.14 8.48
CA SER A 436 15.77 12.66 9.82
C SER A 436 17.01 13.08 10.61
N ALA A 437 18.18 12.46 10.31
CA ALA A 437 19.47 12.78 10.92
C ALA A 437 20.35 13.73 10.07
N TYR A 438 19.81 14.33 9.02
CA TYR A 438 20.55 15.18 8.09
C TYR A 438 21.35 16.30 8.77
N THR A 439 20.70 17.07 9.65
CA THR A 439 21.32 18.19 10.38
C THR A 439 22.44 17.72 11.30
N ASN A 440 22.30 16.56 11.94
CA ASN A 440 23.28 15.97 12.84
C ASN A 440 24.52 15.46 12.06
N ILE A 441 24.28 14.82 10.90
CA ILE A 441 25.38 14.44 9.98
C ILE A 441 26.14 15.68 9.48
N GLN A 442 25.42 16.76 9.11
CA GLN A 442 26.05 18.00 8.65
C GLN A 442 26.77 18.75 9.78
N ALA A 443 26.38 18.60 11.03
CA ALA A 443 27.07 19.19 12.17
C ALA A 443 28.44 18.51 12.38
N ILE A 444 28.54 17.20 12.19
CA ILE A 444 29.80 16.45 12.30
C ILE A 444 30.65 16.61 11.03
N TYR A 445 29.99 16.56 9.85
CA TYR A 445 30.62 16.60 8.53
C TYR A 445 30.04 17.76 7.69
N PRO A 446 30.46 19.01 7.91
CA PRO A 446 29.91 20.16 7.18
C PRO A 446 30.03 20.07 5.66
N ASP A 447 31.11 19.42 5.18
CA ASP A 447 31.42 19.23 3.76
C ASP A 447 30.71 17.99 3.16
N ALA A 448 29.94 17.22 3.94
CA ALA A 448 29.27 16.04 3.42
C ALA A 448 28.21 16.40 2.37
N THR A 449 28.22 15.65 1.28
CA THR A 449 27.12 15.62 0.30
C THR A 449 26.12 14.58 0.75
N VAL A 450 24.98 15.02 1.31
CA VAL A 450 23.92 14.12 1.77
C VAL A 450 22.73 14.19 0.80
N ASP A 451 22.34 13.05 0.25
CA ASP A 451 21.13 12.87 -0.54
C ASP A 451 20.26 11.81 0.10
N ALA A 452 19.32 12.25 0.91
CA ALA A 452 18.36 11.41 1.56
C ALA A 452 16.92 11.85 1.19
N ALA A 453 16.00 10.90 1.12
CA ALA A 453 14.62 11.20 0.74
C ALA A 453 13.63 10.24 1.41
N VAL A 454 12.43 10.74 1.71
CA VAL A 454 11.32 9.93 2.23
C VAL A 454 11.01 8.79 1.28
N SER A 455 10.78 7.60 1.84
CA SER A 455 10.37 6.39 1.11
C SER A 455 11.34 5.96 -0.01
N ARG A 456 12.60 6.38 0.02
CA ARG A 456 13.57 5.97 -0.99
C ARG A 456 13.84 4.47 -0.90
N GLN A 457 13.70 3.81 -2.04
CA GLN A 457 14.03 2.39 -2.21
C GLN A 457 15.41 2.22 -2.86
N MET A 458 15.99 1.02 -2.70
CA MET A 458 17.26 0.68 -3.32
C MET A 458 17.26 0.86 -4.85
N SER A 459 16.13 0.57 -5.50
CA SER A 459 15.95 0.74 -6.95
C SER A 459 16.16 2.16 -7.48
N GLN A 460 16.16 3.16 -6.61
CA GLN A 460 16.37 4.57 -6.98
C GLN A 460 17.86 4.99 -6.84
N ALA A 461 18.67 4.19 -6.17
CA ALA A 461 20.08 4.51 -5.91
C ALA A 461 20.91 4.71 -7.19
N PRO A 462 20.81 3.85 -8.24
CA PRO A 462 21.58 4.03 -9.48
C PRO A 462 21.33 5.38 -10.16
N ASP A 463 20.07 5.85 -10.22
CA ASP A 463 19.75 7.13 -10.85
C ASP A 463 20.29 8.33 -10.07
N VAL A 464 20.27 8.25 -8.73
CA VAL A 464 20.85 9.29 -7.87
C VAL A 464 22.35 9.34 -8.02
N LEU A 465 23.03 8.19 -7.96
CA LEU A 465 24.47 8.09 -8.14
C LEU A 465 24.92 8.64 -9.49
N ARG A 466 24.28 8.23 -10.59
CA ARG A 466 24.58 8.72 -11.95
C ARG A 466 24.57 10.24 -12.03
N TRP A 467 23.62 10.88 -11.34
CA TRP A 467 23.57 12.33 -11.30
C TRP A 467 24.74 12.94 -10.55
N TYR A 468 25.14 12.39 -9.38
CA TYR A 468 26.26 12.91 -8.59
C TYR A 468 27.61 12.59 -9.23
N GLU A 469 27.78 11.43 -9.84
CA GLU A 469 28.97 11.07 -10.61
C GLU A 469 29.20 12.03 -11.79
N SER A 470 28.12 12.36 -12.52
CA SER A 470 28.21 13.33 -13.62
C SER A 470 28.70 14.72 -13.18
N LYS A 471 28.69 14.99 -11.86
CA LYS A 471 29.18 16.23 -11.24
C LYS A 471 30.52 16.05 -10.53
N GLY A 472 31.05 14.83 -10.49
CA GLY A 472 32.27 14.50 -9.73
C GLY A 472 32.09 14.70 -8.21
N ALA A 473 30.89 14.46 -7.69
CA ALA A 473 30.52 14.72 -6.30
C ALA A 473 30.34 13.44 -5.46
N VAL A 474 30.71 12.26 -6.00
CA VAL A 474 30.81 11.02 -5.24
C VAL A 474 32.19 10.91 -4.65
N HIS A 475 32.31 11.12 -3.34
CA HIS A 475 33.57 11.14 -2.61
C HIS A 475 34.14 9.72 -2.37
N ASN A 476 35.37 9.61 -1.91
CA ASN A 476 36.04 8.33 -1.63
C ASN A 476 35.41 7.57 -0.45
N THR A 477 34.77 8.27 0.47
CA THR A 477 33.99 7.67 1.56
C THR A 477 32.52 7.83 1.28
N VAL A 478 31.82 6.71 1.11
CA VAL A 478 30.38 6.64 0.81
C VAL A 478 29.66 6.03 1.99
N VAL A 479 28.60 6.70 2.47
CA VAL A 479 27.70 6.17 3.50
C VAL A 479 26.36 5.83 2.84
N MET A 480 25.98 4.56 2.91
CA MET A 480 24.71 4.06 2.40
C MET A 480 23.77 3.78 3.56
N SER A 481 22.51 4.23 3.47
CA SER A 481 21.45 3.89 4.42
C SER A 481 20.14 3.68 3.65
N LEU A 482 20.06 2.52 3.03
CA LEU A 482 18.91 2.06 2.25
C LEU A 482 18.56 0.63 2.66
N GLY A 483 17.26 0.32 2.59
CA GLY A 483 16.72 -1.00 2.93
C GLY A 483 15.54 -0.92 3.89
N THR A 484 15.27 0.23 4.52
CA THR A 484 14.10 0.43 5.39
C THR A 484 12.80 0.36 4.58
N ASN A 485 12.80 0.81 3.33
CA ASN A 485 11.61 0.94 2.49
C ASN A 485 11.45 -0.18 1.43
N GLY A 486 12.06 -1.34 1.63
CA GLY A 486 11.91 -2.49 0.73
C GLY A 486 13.08 -3.45 0.76
N VAL A 487 12.90 -4.58 0.09
CA VAL A 487 13.93 -5.61 -0.07
C VAL A 487 15.14 -5.04 -0.85
N LEU A 488 16.33 -5.35 -0.37
CA LEU A 488 17.57 -5.11 -1.09
C LEU A 488 17.72 -6.16 -2.21
N ASP A 489 17.36 -5.77 -3.43
CA ASP A 489 17.48 -6.62 -4.61
C ASP A 489 18.96 -6.74 -5.03
N GLU A 490 19.48 -7.96 -5.10
CA GLU A 490 20.90 -8.24 -5.37
C GLU A 490 21.38 -7.58 -6.66
N SER A 491 20.61 -7.66 -7.74
CA SER A 491 21.01 -7.07 -9.03
C SER A 491 21.15 -5.54 -8.97
N THR A 492 20.26 -4.88 -8.23
CA THR A 492 20.29 -3.43 -8.05
C THR A 492 21.42 -3.00 -7.10
N VAL A 493 21.69 -3.80 -6.06
CA VAL A 493 22.81 -3.55 -5.15
C VAL A 493 24.13 -3.68 -5.89
N GLU A 494 24.37 -4.77 -6.62
CA GLU A 494 25.60 -4.99 -7.40
C GLU A 494 25.79 -3.87 -8.44
N GLN A 495 24.75 -3.50 -9.19
CA GLN A 495 24.80 -2.35 -10.11
C GLN A 495 25.21 -1.06 -9.41
N THR A 496 24.71 -0.83 -8.20
CA THR A 496 25.02 0.35 -7.40
C THR A 496 26.47 0.34 -6.93
N LEU A 497 26.97 -0.82 -6.49
CA LEU A 497 28.37 -1.00 -6.09
C LEU A 497 29.34 -0.84 -7.25
N GLU A 498 29.00 -1.36 -8.44
CA GLU A 498 29.77 -1.15 -9.66
C GLU A 498 29.89 0.35 -10.01
N MET A 499 28.79 1.11 -9.87
CA MET A 499 28.79 2.55 -10.10
C MET A 499 29.61 3.31 -9.05
N ILE A 500 29.55 2.94 -7.78
CA ILE A 500 30.37 3.57 -6.73
C ILE A 500 31.86 3.30 -7.00
N GLY A 501 32.18 2.09 -7.44
CA GLY A 501 33.55 1.64 -7.71
C GLY A 501 34.24 0.96 -6.53
N SER A 502 35.12 0.03 -6.83
CA SER A 502 35.89 -0.74 -5.82
C SER A 502 37.01 0.06 -5.15
N ASP A 503 37.34 1.23 -5.68
CA ASP A 503 38.32 2.17 -5.17
C ASP A 503 37.79 3.04 -4.00
N LYS A 504 36.50 2.99 -3.72
CA LYS A 504 35.88 3.78 -2.65
C LYS A 504 35.53 2.90 -1.44
N SER A 505 35.56 3.49 -0.27
CA SER A 505 35.16 2.84 0.98
C SER A 505 33.68 3.09 1.23
N ILE A 506 32.92 2.03 1.42
CA ILE A 506 31.47 2.06 1.60
C ILE A 506 31.14 1.68 3.04
N PHE A 507 30.44 2.56 3.73
CA PHE A 507 29.88 2.32 5.05
C PHE A 507 28.37 2.13 4.90
N TRP A 508 27.87 0.93 5.20
CA TRP A 508 26.43 0.66 5.05
C TRP A 508 25.78 0.53 6.42
N VAL A 509 24.83 1.42 6.70
CA VAL A 509 24.00 1.37 7.91
C VAL A 509 22.94 0.30 7.72
N ASN A 510 22.90 -0.68 8.63
CA ASN A 510 21.89 -1.74 8.57
C ASN A 510 20.50 -1.24 9.00
N VAL A 511 19.49 -2.05 8.73
CA VAL A 511 18.08 -1.66 8.84
C VAL A 511 17.55 -1.96 10.24
N TYR A 512 16.85 -0.99 10.83
CA TYR A 512 15.95 -1.19 11.96
C TYR A 512 14.56 -0.72 11.56
N ALA A 513 13.63 -1.67 11.42
CA ALA A 513 12.24 -1.42 11.07
C ALA A 513 11.38 -2.59 11.59
N PRO A 514 11.12 -2.61 12.93
CA PRO A 514 10.49 -3.74 13.57
C PRO A 514 9.11 -4.03 12.97
N GLY A 515 8.89 -5.29 12.60
CA GLY A 515 7.66 -5.78 12.01
C GLY A 515 7.59 -5.72 10.48
N VAL A 516 8.63 -5.25 9.75
CA VAL A 516 8.69 -5.43 8.30
C VAL A 516 9.33 -6.77 7.95
N GLU A 517 8.75 -7.48 6.97
CA GLU A 517 9.18 -8.83 6.58
C GLU A 517 10.64 -8.89 6.09
N TRP A 518 11.15 -7.80 5.51
CA TRP A 518 12.48 -7.77 4.90
C TRP A 518 13.59 -7.27 5.83
N GLU A 519 13.31 -6.83 7.05
CA GLU A 519 14.35 -6.33 7.97
C GLU A 519 15.44 -7.38 8.20
N ALA A 520 15.03 -8.57 8.65
CA ALA A 520 15.96 -9.67 8.94
C ALA A 520 16.73 -10.12 7.68
N SER A 521 16.04 -10.31 6.56
CA SER A 521 16.66 -10.73 5.31
C SER A 521 17.60 -9.68 4.72
N ASN A 522 17.25 -8.39 4.81
CA ASN A 522 18.12 -7.31 4.38
C ASN A 522 19.39 -7.25 5.25
N ASN A 523 19.25 -7.40 6.56
CA ASN A 523 20.39 -7.36 7.46
C ASN A 523 21.32 -8.58 7.29
N GLU A 524 20.75 -9.77 7.06
CA GLU A 524 21.53 -10.96 6.69
C GLU A 524 22.27 -10.75 5.36
N TYR A 525 21.58 -10.25 4.34
CA TYR A 525 22.19 -9.92 3.05
C TYR A 525 23.32 -8.92 3.17
N LEU A 526 23.15 -7.85 3.95
CA LEU A 526 24.20 -6.84 4.19
C LEU A 526 25.41 -7.44 4.92
N GLN A 527 25.22 -8.39 5.84
CA GLN A 527 26.32 -9.10 6.49
C GLN A 527 27.11 -9.95 5.50
N GLU A 528 26.43 -10.69 4.61
CA GLU A 528 27.08 -11.46 3.54
C GLU A 528 27.79 -10.55 2.55
N LEU A 529 27.18 -9.42 2.19
CA LEU A 529 27.77 -8.44 1.28
C LEU A 529 29.10 -7.87 1.85
N ALA A 530 29.13 -7.53 3.14
CA ALA A 530 30.33 -7.04 3.80
C ALA A 530 31.45 -8.10 3.93
N LYS A 531 31.09 -9.39 3.97
CA LYS A 531 32.07 -10.48 3.92
C LYS A 531 32.65 -10.65 2.51
N LYS A 532 31.80 -10.46 1.48
CA LYS A 532 32.18 -10.62 0.06
C LYS A 532 33.03 -9.47 -0.46
N HIS A 533 32.82 -8.25 0.01
CA HIS A 533 33.47 -7.02 -0.48
C HIS A 533 34.28 -6.35 0.63
N SER A 534 35.61 -6.37 0.50
CA SER A 534 36.57 -5.82 1.49
C SER A 534 36.47 -4.30 1.70
N ASN A 535 35.85 -3.59 0.74
CA ASN A 535 35.61 -2.15 0.80
C ASN A 535 34.25 -1.77 1.45
N ILE A 536 33.48 -2.75 1.92
CA ILE A 536 32.21 -2.51 2.60
C ILE A 536 32.37 -2.76 4.10
N THR A 537 32.00 -1.77 4.88
CA THR A 537 31.96 -1.83 6.34
C THR A 537 30.51 -1.62 6.82
N LEU A 538 30.00 -2.52 7.66
CA LEU A 538 28.68 -2.35 8.26
C LEU A 538 28.74 -1.42 9.46
N ILE A 539 27.70 -0.60 9.58
CA ILE A 539 27.36 0.19 10.76
C ILE A 539 26.11 -0.44 11.37
N ASP A 540 26.23 -0.97 12.58
CA ASP A 540 25.17 -1.75 13.23
C ASP A 540 24.20 -0.86 14.01
N TRP A 541 23.39 -0.10 13.25
CA TRP A 541 22.31 0.70 13.78
C TRP A 541 21.23 -0.16 14.41
N ASN A 542 20.92 -1.33 13.82
CA ASN A 542 19.88 -2.24 14.33
C ASN A 542 20.16 -2.67 15.78
N SER A 543 21.34 -3.18 16.06
CA SER A 543 21.71 -3.61 17.42
C SER A 543 21.75 -2.44 18.40
N TYR A 544 22.20 -1.27 17.97
CA TYR A 544 22.26 -0.10 18.83
C TYR A 544 20.84 0.37 19.21
N ILE A 545 20.00 0.64 18.21
CA ILE A 545 18.71 1.29 18.44
C ILE A 545 17.66 0.33 19.05
N SER A 546 17.81 -0.98 18.83
CA SER A 546 16.94 -1.98 19.47
C SER A 546 17.06 -1.98 21.00
N GLN A 547 18.21 -1.54 21.53
CA GLN A 547 18.45 -1.38 22.97
C GLN A 547 18.09 0.03 23.47
N HIS A 548 17.83 0.97 22.57
CA HIS A 548 17.57 2.38 22.85
C HIS A 548 16.32 2.87 22.12
N THR A 549 15.24 2.10 22.18
CA THR A 549 13.97 2.42 21.48
C THR A 549 13.29 3.69 21.99
N ASP A 550 13.67 4.17 23.16
CA ASP A 550 13.30 5.48 23.71
C ASP A 550 13.87 6.67 22.90
N LEU A 551 14.85 6.43 22.03
CA LEU A 551 15.43 7.41 21.10
C LEU A 551 14.68 7.49 19.77
N LEU A 552 13.65 6.66 19.57
CA LEU A 552 12.84 6.65 18.37
C LEU A 552 11.56 7.47 18.55
N GLU A 553 11.09 8.04 17.45
CA GLU A 553 9.76 8.63 17.33
C GLU A 553 8.69 7.57 17.63
N GLU A 554 7.46 8.02 17.83
CA GLU A 554 6.33 7.12 18.13
C GLU A 554 6.05 6.06 17.06
N ASP A 555 6.61 6.22 15.85
CA ASP A 555 6.52 5.23 14.78
C ASP A 555 7.46 4.02 14.97
N GLY A 556 8.39 4.12 15.93
CA GLY A 556 9.34 3.06 16.26
C GLY A 556 10.43 2.82 15.20
N ILE A 557 10.60 3.72 14.22
CA ILE A 557 11.55 3.61 13.11
C ILE A 557 12.46 4.83 13.03
N HIS A 558 11.87 6.02 12.98
CA HIS A 558 12.62 7.26 12.80
C HIS A 558 13.22 7.72 14.13
N PRO A 559 14.51 8.08 14.16
CA PRO A 559 15.11 8.60 15.37
C PRO A 559 14.55 9.99 15.71
N MET A 560 14.26 10.22 17.00
CA MET A 560 14.08 11.57 17.56
C MET A 560 15.39 12.35 17.49
N GLU A 561 15.40 13.63 17.90
CA GLU A 561 16.62 14.46 17.88
C GLU A 561 17.82 13.80 18.62
N PRO A 562 17.70 13.26 19.83
CA PRO A 562 18.82 12.52 20.47
C PRO A 562 19.21 11.25 19.72
N GLY A 563 18.24 10.56 19.12
CA GLY A 563 18.49 9.37 18.29
C GLY A 563 19.17 9.70 16.97
N ALA A 564 18.83 10.84 16.36
CA ALA A 564 19.48 11.35 15.15
C ALA A 564 20.93 11.74 15.41
N ASP A 565 21.20 12.30 16.58
CA ASP A 565 22.56 12.59 17.05
C ASP A 565 23.37 11.30 17.26
N ALA A 566 22.78 10.31 17.94
CA ALA A 566 23.39 8.99 18.12
C ALA A 566 23.66 8.30 16.77
N TYR A 567 22.73 8.39 15.80
CA TYR A 567 22.91 7.85 14.46
C TYR A 567 24.14 8.48 13.73
N ALA A 568 24.27 9.80 13.80
CA ALA A 568 25.38 10.52 13.19
C ALA A 568 26.72 10.18 13.86
N HIS A 569 26.75 10.07 15.20
CA HIS A 569 27.94 9.66 15.94
C HIS A 569 28.34 8.20 15.68
N LEU A 570 27.39 7.29 15.50
CA LEU A 570 27.68 5.91 15.15
C LEU A 570 28.37 5.79 13.77
N ILE A 571 27.95 6.63 12.82
CA ILE A 571 28.64 6.77 11.53
C ILE A 571 30.07 7.28 11.74
N GLN A 572 30.24 8.33 12.55
CA GLN A 572 31.55 8.93 12.84
C GLN A 572 32.50 7.93 13.52
N GLU A 573 32.02 7.24 14.55
CA GLU A 573 32.80 6.26 15.29
C GLU A 573 33.31 5.16 14.35
N LYS A 574 32.45 4.65 13.47
CA LYS A 574 32.83 3.58 12.56
C LYS A 574 33.84 4.03 11.49
N ILE A 575 33.68 5.22 10.97
CA ILE A 575 34.64 5.84 10.05
C ILE A 575 36.01 6.00 10.75
N ASN A 576 36.03 6.54 11.97
CA ASN A 576 37.26 6.75 12.75
C ASN A 576 37.94 5.42 13.10
N GLU A 577 37.18 4.37 13.45
CA GLU A 577 37.71 3.03 13.70
C GLU A 577 38.51 2.49 12.49
N VAL A 578 37.93 2.62 11.29
CA VAL A 578 38.56 2.15 10.06
C VAL A 578 39.79 3.00 9.70
N MET A 579 39.69 4.33 9.88
CA MET A 579 40.85 5.24 9.66
C MET A 579 42.02 4.93 10.58
N GLN A 580 41.75 4.64 11.85
CA GLN A 580 42.77 4.29 12.82
C GLN A 580 43.44 2.95 12.45
N LYS A 581 42.70 1.92 12.11
CA LYS A 581 43.24 0.64 11.63
C LYS A 581 44.14 0.81 10.39
N GLN A 582 43.74 1.67 9.47
CA GLN A 582 44.56 1.96 8.28
C GLN A 582 45.89 2.62 8.66
N LYS A 583 45.88 3.59 9.57
CA LYS A 583 47.14 4.21 10.06
C LYS A 583 48.06 3.19 10.72
N GLU A 584 47.52 2.31 11.55
CA GLU A 584 48.32 1.26 12.21
C GLU A 584 48.98 0.28 11.21
N ILE A 585 48.24 -0.05 10.12
CA ILE A 585 48.76 -0.90 9.05
C ILE A 585 49.90 -0.18 8.29
N GLU A 586 49.72 1.10 7.95
CA GLU A 586 50.73 1.92 7.28
C GLU A 586 52.02 2.07 8.15
N GLU A 587 51.87 2.30 9.44
CA GLU A 587 52.98 2.40 10.37
C GLU A 587 53.76 1.07 10.51
N LYS A 588 53.06 -0.07 10.46
CA LYS A 588 53.70 -1.40 10.47
C LYS A 588 54.38 -1.75 9.16
N ALA A 589 53.88 -1.26 8.02
CA ALA A 589 54.47 -1.49 6.71
C ALA A 589 55.72 -0.62 6.44
N ASN A 590 55.82 0.52 7.16
CA ASN A 590 56.96 1.44 7.07
C ASN A 590 58.08 1.14 8.08
N LYS A 591 57.87 0.17 8.97
CA LYS A 591 58.88 -0.39 9.88
C LYS A 591 59.49 -1.68 9.31
#